data_1e4e0b854ae99e8108a2b8599d15260d
#
_entry.id   1e4e0b854ae99e8108a2b8599d15260d
#
_cell.length_a   1.000
_cell.length_b   1.000
_cell.length_c   1.000
_cell.angle_alpha   90.00
_cell.angle_beta   90.00
_cell.angle_gamma   90.00
#
_symmetry.space_group_name_H-M   'P 1'
#
loop_
_entity.id
_entity.type
_entity.pdbx_description
1 polymer ?
#
loop_
_entity_poly.entity_id
_entity_poly.type
_entity_poly.pdbx_seq_one_letter_code
_entity_poly.pdbx_strand_id
1 'polypeptide(L)'
;MPKPRATLKQSPADFRVAEQIDFPLTGHGEHLWCYVEKTGLNTAWLKREWARLTDCPPKDIAHSGLKDRHAITRQWLSLPAKYSAQLPDSGDGWQILERQQNERKLRVGAHRYNQFAITLRDIDADRASIEAALAALARDGFPNHFGDQRFGHTNRDKAQRWVERGQLPKKHDERAQVLSTLRADAYNAQLDARLAAATLHTPQPGDRAMLAGSNSHFTIEAVDDALLARLASGDIALGGWLPGKEKAPLPPVVTAWLEAADATQQAAVRYLEKYADGGWRALTVRPRDLQHHWPDTHTLHLAFTLPRGSYATALLASLFDLHDASSANSPSDIPSRPQNP
;
A
#
# COMPACT_ATOMS: atom_id res chain seq x y z
N MET A 1 -4.78 20.98 -16.74
CA MET A 1 -4.27 20.32 -17.95
C MET A 1 -4.41 18.81 -17.76
N PRO A 2 -4.64 18.02 -18.81
CA PRO A 2 -4.61 16.57 -18.69
C PRO A 2 -3.22 16.11 -18.26
N LYS A 3 -3.15 15.03 -17.48
CA LYS A 3 -1.88 14.45 -17.05
C LYS A 3 -1.16 13.84 -18.25
N PRO A 4 0.19 13.90 -18.29
CA PRO A 4 0.97 13.19 -19.30
C PRO A 4 0.76 11.69 -19.19
N ARG A 5 0.79 10.97 -20.32
CA ARG A 5 0.72 9.51 -20.35
C ARG A 5 2.07 8.90 -20.02
N ALA A 6 2.04 7.74 -19.39
CA ALA A 6 3.21 6.92 -19.14
C ALA A 6 2.86 5.44 -19.07
N THR A 7 3.73 4.59 -19.60
CA THR A 7 3.60 3.12 -19.52
C THR A 7 4.36 2.60 -18.30
N LEU A 8 3.66 1.83 -17.47
CA LEU A 8 4.19 1.19 -16.26
C LEU A 8 4.27 -0.33 -16.45
N LYS A 9 5.32 -0.98 -15.89
CA LYS A 9 5.48 -2.45 -15.86
C LYS A 9 5.47 -3.11 -17.25
N GLN A 10 6.11 -2.51 -18.24
CA GLN A 10 6.32 -3.15 -19.54
C GLN A 10 7.13 -4.45 -19.39
N SER A 11 8.04 -4.48 -18.42
CA SER A 11 8.73 -5.68 -17.96
C SER A 11 8.76 -5.73 -16.42
N PRO A 12 9.00 -6.91 -15.79
CA PRO A 12 9.19 -6.99 -14.34
C PRO A 12 10.35 -6.11 -13.83
N ALA A 13 11.36 -5.86 -14.65
CA ALA A 13 12.51 -5.01 -14.31
C ALA A 13 12.13 -3.54 -14.16
N ASP A 14 11.04 -3.09 -14.79
CA ASP A 14 10.56 -1.72 -14.70
C ASP A 14 9.88 -1.39 -13.37
N PHE A 15 9.60 -2.41 -12.54
CA PHE A 15 8.99 -2.21 -11.23
C PHE A 15 9.72 -3.03 -10.17
N ARG A 16 10.64 -2.37 -9.46
CA ARG A 16 11.41 -2.99 -8.38
C ARG A 16 10.94 -2.45 -7.05
N VAL A 17 10.76 -3.34 -6.07
CA VAL A 17 10.40 -2.95 -4.69
C VAL A 17 11.15 -3.80 -3.68
N ALA A 18 11.71 -3.14 -2.65
CA ALA A 18 12.46 -3.77 -1.58
C ALA A 18 11.89 -3.37 -0.22
N GLU A 19 11.53 -4.35 0.62
CA GLU A 19 11.13 -4.10 2.00
C GLU A 19 12.32 -3.67 2.85
N GLN A 20 12.10 -2.70 3.72
CA GLN A 20 13.07 -2.25 4.71
C GLN A 20 12.49 -2.43 6.11
N ILE A 21 13.21 -3.19 6.95
CA ILE A 21 12.99 -3.25 8.40
C ILE A 21 13.87 -2.16 9.07
N ASP A 22 13.44 -1.65 10.20
CA ASP A 22 14.13 -0.58 10.95
C ASP A 22 14.62 -1.05 12.32
N PHE A 23 14.76 -2.36 12.48
CA PHE A 23 15.27 -2.99 13.68
C PHE A 23 16.27 -4.10 13.32
N PRO A 24 17.27 -4.35 14.15
CA PRO A 24 18.21 -5.45 13.93
C PRO A 24 17.54 -6.79 14.20
N LEU A 25 17.95 -7.82 13.47
CA LEU A 25 17.63 -9.21 13.79
C LEU A 25 18.59 -9.70 14.89
N THR A 26 18.11 -10.63 15.73
CA THR A 26 18.86 -11.05 16.93
C THR A 26 20.08 -11.93 16.63
N GLY A 27 20.14 -12.54 15.45
CA GLY A 27 21.21 -13.48 15.05
C GLY A 27 21.08 -14.88 15.66
N HIS A 28 20.10 -15.11 16.53
CA HIS A 28 19.79 -16.38 17.19
C HIS A 28 18.29 -16.56 17.38
N GLY A 29 17.85 -17.75 17.76
CA GLY A 29 16.45 -18.04 18.05
C GLY A 29 15.84 -19.10 17.15
N GLU A 30 14.55 -19.33 17.32
CA GLU A 30 13.80 -20.46 16.72
C GLU A 30 13.25 -20.19 15.32
N HIS A 31 13.44 -19.00 14.78
CA HIS A 31 12.95 -18.61 13.45
C HIS A 31 14.12 -18.25 12.55
N LEU A 32 14.12 -18.78 11.32
CA LEU A 32 14.98 -18.29 10.27
C LEU A 32 14.21 -17.23 9.46
N TRP A 33 14.79 -16.04 9.37
CA TRP A 33 14.33 -14.97 8.48
C TRP A 33 15.20 -14.97 7.23
N CYS A 34 14.56 -14.87 6.08
CA CYS A 34 15.22 -14.83 4.79
C CYS A 34 14.79 -13.58 4.03
N TYR A 35 15.75 -12.80 3.55
CA TYR A 35 15.51 -11.73 2.59
C TYR A 35 15.56 -12.31 1.19
N VAL A 36 14.44 -12.28 0.49
CA VAL A 36 14.23 -13.03 -0.75
C VAL A 36 13.95 -12.08 -1.90
N GLU A 37 14.71 -12.20 -2.98
CA GLU A 37 14.35 -11.60 -4.26
C GLU A 37 13.51 -12.59 -5.07
N LYS A 38 12.46 -12.12 -5.70
CA LYS A 38 11.63 -12.89 -6.64
C LYS A 38 11.23 -12.08 -7.84
N THR A 39 11.07 -12.74 -8.99
CA THR A 39 10.67 -12.17 -10.27
C THR A 39 9.50 -12.95 -10.84
N GLY A 40 8.42 -12.26 -11.24
CA GLY A 40 7.26 -12.91 -11.88
C GLY A 40 6.41 -13.80 -10.96
N LEU A 41 6.67 -13.83 -9.67
CA LEU A 41 6.00 -14.67 -8.68
C LEU A 41 5.21 -13.86 -7.67
N ASN A 42 4.10 -14.39 -7.15
CA ASN A 42 3.42 -13.80 -6.01
C ASN A 42 3.89 -14.42 -4.68
N THR A 43 3.73 -13.69 -3.59
CA THR A 43 4.16 -14.11 -2.25
C THR A 43 3.48 -15.41 -1.79
N ALA A 44 2.21 -15.61 -2.14
CA ALA A 44 1.47 -16.82 -1.74
C ALA A 44 1.98 -18.07 -2.47
N TRP A 45 2.39 -17.93 -3.73
CA TRP A 45 3.03 -19.02 -4.46
C TRP A 45 4.37 -19.41 -3.82
N LEU A 46 5.22 -18.43 -3.54
CA LEU A 46 6.52 -18.67 -2.91
C LEU A 46 6.39 -19.36 -1.55
N LYS A 47 5.42 -18.97 -0.73
CA LYS A 47 5.13 -19.66 0.55
C LYS A 47 4.74 -21.13 0.36
N ARG A 48 3.91 -21.44 -0.65
CA ARG A 48 3.53 -22.83 -0.96
C ARG A 48 4.75 -23.63 -1.45
N GLU A 49 5.58 -23.04 -2.28
CA GLU A 49 6.81 -23.67 -2.76
C GLU A 49 7.76 -23.97 -1.60
N TRP A 50 8.00 -23.04 -0.70
CA TRP A 50 8.80 -23.28 0.49
C TRP A 50 8.21 -24.37 1.41
N ALA A 51 6.89 -24.39 1.57
CA ALA A 51 6.22 -25.44 2.32
C ALA A 51 6.46 -26.83 1.72
N ARG A 52 6.41 -26.93 0.37
CA ARG A 52 6.69 -28.17 -0.36
C ARG A 52 8.15 -28.61 -0.25
N LEU A 53 9.09 -27.66 -0.30
CA LEU A 53 10.53 -27.94 -0.27
C LEU A 53 11.02 -28.34 1.14
N THR A 54 10.38 -27.84 2.19
CA THR A 54 10.86 -27.97 3.57
C THR A 54 9.96 -28.81 4.47
N ASP A 55 8.83 -29.33 3.95
CA ASP A 55 7.76 -29.94 4.75
C ASP A 55 7.22 -29.06 5.90
N CYS A 56 7.51 -27.76 5.84
CA CYS A 56 6.99 -26.78 6.81
C CYS A 56 5.52 -26.50 6.53
N PRO A 57 4.63 -26.55 7.54
CA PRO A 57 3.24 -26.17 7.35
C PRO A 57 3.11 -24.74 6.78
N PRO A 58 2.30 -24.49 5.72
CA PRO A 58 2.20 -23.18 5.07
C PRO A 58 1.82 -22.04 6.01
N LYS A 59 1.07 -22.33 7.09
CA LYS A 59 0.71 -21.37 8.15
C LYS A 59 1.88 -20.90 8.98
N ASP A 60 2.97 -21.67 9.02
CA ASP A 60 4.16 -21.37 9.80
C ASP A 60 5.20 -20.59 9.00
N ILE A 61 5.07 -20.55 7.67
CA ILE A 61 5.84 -19.67 6.82
C ILE A 61 5.16 -18.29 6.81
N ALA A 62 5.85 -17.29 7.36
CA ALA A 62 5.33 -15.93 7.50
C ALA A 62 5.97 -14.98 6.46
N HIS A 63 5.35 -13.83 6.26
CA HIS A 63 5.84 -12.75 5.39
C HIS A 63 5.51 -11.40 6.03
N SER A 64 6.26 -10.37 5.71
CA SER A 64 6.01 -9.01 6.19
C SER A 64 4.91 -8.32 5.39
N GLY A 65 4.91 -8.46 4.07
CA GLY A 65 3.91 -7.89 3.17
C GLY A 65 3.69 -8.76 1.92
N LEU A 66 2.56 -8.55 1.26
CA LEU A 66 2.33 -9.11 -0.07
C LEU A 66 3.06 -8.24 -1.11
N LYS A 67 3.67 -8.88 -2.10
CA LYS A 67 4.36 -8.20 -3.20
C LYS A 67 3.82 -8.65 -4.54
N ASP A 68 3.77 -7.70 -5.48
CA ASP A 68 3.27 -7.89 -6.83
C ASP A 68 3.98 -9.04 -7.55
N ARG A 69 3.21 -9.67 -8.48
CA ARG A 69 3.74 -10.69 -9.37
C ARG A 69 4.57 -10.06 -10.50
N HIS A 70 4.05 -9.02 -11.16
CA HIS A 70 4.69 -8.37 -12.31
C HIS A 70 5.73 -7.34 -11.85
N ALA A 71 6.76 -7.83 -11.12
CA ALA A 71 7.79 -7.00 -10.51
C ALA A 71 9.01 -7.86 -10.13
N ILE A 72 10.15 -7.21 -9.93
CA ILE A 72 11.27 -7.74 -9.15
C ILE A 72 11.10 -7.25 -7.73
N THR A 73 10.94 -8.15 -6.78
CA THR A 73 10.63 -7.75 -5.40
C THR A 73 11.53 -8.42 -4.39
N ARG A 74 11.99 -7.64 -3.41
CA ARG A 74 12.75 -8.11 -2.25
C ARG A 74 11.89 -8.00 -1.02
N GLN A 75 11.73 -9.09 -0.29
CA GLN A 75 10.88 -9.15 0.87
C GLN A 75 11.40 -10.11 1.93
N TRP A 76 10.97 -9.90 3.17
CA TRP A 76 11.26 -10.80 4.26
C TRP A 76 10.21 -11.92 4.34
N LEU A 77 10.70 -13.16 4.40
CA LEU A 77 9.91 -14.33 4.78
C LEU A 77 10.58 -14.98 6.01
N SER A 78 9.82 -15.72 6.80
CA SER A 78 10.37 -16.52 7.88
C SER A 78 9.71 -17.88 7.98
N LEU A 79 10.47 -18.87 8.47
CA LEU A 79 10.00 -20.20 8.84
C LEU A 79 10.67 -20.63 10.15
N PRO A 80 10.10 -21.63 10.89
CA PRO A 80 10.80 -22.17 12.06
C PRO A 80 12.14 -22.78 11.67
N ALA A 81 13.19 -22.52 12.42
CA ALA A 81 14.58 -22.90 12.11
C ALA A 81 14.74 -24.40 11.91
N LYS A 82 13.95 -25.24 12.57
CA LYS A 82 13.96 -26.70 12.42
C LYS A 82 13.67 -27.20 10.99
N TYR A 83 13.04 -26.37 10.15
CA TYR A 83 12.74 -26.69 8.74
C TYR A 83 13.76 -26.07 7.77
N SER A 84 14.75 -25.34 8.27
CA SER A 84 15.67 -24.54 7.43
C SER A 84 16.68 -25.37 6.65
N ALA A 85 17.03 -26.57 7.12
CA ALA A 85 18.07 -27.41 6.51
C ALA A 85 17.75 -27.84 5.08
N GLN A 86 16.47 -27.96 4.74
CA GLN A 86 16.01 -28.39 3.42
C GLN A 86 15.70 -27.20 2.48
N LEU A 87 15.76 -25.96 2.97
CA LEU A 87 15.47 -24.77 2.18
C LEU A 87 16.69 -24.42 1.30
N PRO A 88 16.60 -24.55 -0.04
CA PRO A 88 17.69 -24.17 -0.93
C PRO A 88 17.90 -22.66 -0.94
N ASP A 89 19.04 -22.19 -1.47
CA ASP A 89 19.33 -20.76 -1.60
C ASP A 89 18.57 -20.10 -2.76
N SER A 90 18.11 -20.89 -3.72
CA SER A 90 17.38 -20.41 -4.89
C SER A 90 16.45 -21.46 -5.48
N GLY A 91 15.54 -21.00 -6.32
CA GLY A 91 14.64 -21.80 -7.14
C GLY A 91 14.20 -21.04 -8.38
N ASP A 92 13.22 -21.58 -9.11
CA ASP A 92 12.72 -20.94 -10.32
C ASP A 92 12.07 -19.59 -9.98
N GLY A 93 12.69 -18.51 -10.47
CA GLY A 93 12.24 -17.14 -10.29
C GLY A 93 12.42 -16.54 -8.87
N TRP A 94 13.20 -17.17 -7.99
CA TRP A 94 13.52 -16.60 -6.67
C TRP A 94 14.90 -17.00 -6.16
N GLN A 95 15.47 -16.15 -5.29
CA GLN A 95 16.74 -16.41 -4.58
C GLN A 95 16.72 -15.78 -3.20
N ILE A 96 17.40 -16.40 -2.24
CA ILE A 96 17.64 -15.88 -0.91
C ILE A 96 18.91 -15.02 -0.96
N LEU A 97 18.79 -13.75 -0.61
CA LEU A 97 19.89 -12.81 -0.57
C LEU A 97 20.58 -12.80 0.80
N GLU A 98 19.81 -13.05 1.86
CA GLU A 98 20.30 -13.03 3.25
C GLU A 98 19.50 -14.04 4.07
N ARG A 99 20.18 -14.70 5.04
CA ARG A 99 19.58 -15.56 6.04
C ARG A 99 20.07 -15.14 7.42
N GLN A 100 19.13 -14.94 8.33
CA GLN A 100 19.48 -14.64 9.70
C GLN A 100 18.47 -15.25 10.68
N GLN A 101 18.95 -15.83 11.77
CA GLN A 101 18.07 -16.30 12.85
C GLN A 101 17.46 -15.11 13.60
N ASN A 102 16.28 -15.34 14.15
CA ASN A 102 15.60 -14.37 14.99
C ASN A 102 14.73 -15.10 16.04
N GLU A 103 14.62 -14.51 17.21
CA GLU A 103 13.79 -15.06 18.30
C GLU A 103 12.31 -15.06 17.96
N ARG A 104 11.86 -14.11 17.17
CA ARG A 104 10.44 -13.90 16.87
C ARG A 104 10.09 -14.29 15.46
N LYS A 105 8.91 -14.92 15.31
CA LYS A 105 8.28 -15.13 14.02
C LYS A 105 8.02 -13.78 13.35
N LEU A 106 8.26 -13.70 12.05
CA LEU A 106 7.91 -12.54 11.24
C LEU A 106 6.39 -12.29 11.29
N ARG A 107 6.01 -11.03 11.41
CA ARG A 107 4.60 -10.62 11.41
C ARG A 107 4.29 -9.77 10.18
N VAL A 108 3.06 -9.84 9.73
CA VAL A 108 2.56 -8.93 8.68
C VAL A 108 2.72 -7.48 9.16
N GLY A 109 3.31 -6.65 8.29
CA GLY A 109 3.59 -5.24 8.61
C GLY A 109 4.86 -5.02 9.44
N ALA A 110 5.76 -6.00 9.54
CA ALA A 110 7.04 -5.83 10.25
C ALA A 110 7.98 -4.85 9.54
N HIS A 111 7.97 -4.80 8.21
CA HIS A 111 8.72 -3.77 7.47
C HIS A 111 8.13 -2.39 7.72
N ARG A 112 8.97 -1.39 7.77
CA ARG A 112 8.56 0.00 7.99
C ARG A 112 8.40 0.76 6.68
N TYR A 113 9.26 0.47 5.71
CA TYR A 113 9.31 1.14 4.42
C TYR A 113 9.39 0.15 3.27
N ASN A 114 9.01 0.63 2.10
CA ASN A 114 9.29 0.00 0.82
C ASN A 114 10.10 1.00 -0.01
N GLN A 115 11.27 0.56 -0.47
CA GLN A 115 12.08 1.27 -1.44
C GLN A 115 11.69 0.84 -2.85
N PHE A 116 11.48 1.80 -3.72
CA PHE A 116 11.06 1.60 -5.10
C PHE A 116 12.14 2.07 -6.07
N ALA A 117 12.32 1.32 -7.14
CA ALA A 117 13.02 1.76 -8.34
C ALA A 117 12.13 1.42 -9.54
N ILE A 118 11.61 2.45 -10.21
CA ILE A 118 10.56 2.33 -11.22
C ILE A 118 11.04 2.98 -12.51
N THR A 119 10.81 2.30 -13.63
CA THR A 119 10.99 2.84 -14.97
C THR A 119 9.63 3.11 -15.58
N LEU A 120 9.37 4.34 -15.93
CA LEU A 120 8.24 4.77 -16.75
C LEU A 120 8.70 4.97 -18.18
N ARG A 121 7.90 4.50 -19.13
CA ARG A 121 8.20 4.53 -20.57
C ARG A 121 7.11 5.26 -21.34
N ASP A 122 7.40 5.55 -22.60
CA ASP A 122 6.46 6.16 -23.54
C ASP A 122 5.87 7.48 -23.02
N ILE A 123 6.69 8.26 -22.32
CA ILE A 123 6.27 9.55 -21.76
C ILE A 123 6.18 10.56 -22.91
N ASP A 124 4.98 11.13 -23.07
CA ASP A 124 4.70 12.17 -24.05
C ASP A 124 4.38 13.48 -23.33
N ALA A 125 5.44 14.14 -22.85
CA ALA A 125 5.35 15.44 -22.19
C ALA A 125 6.69 16.15 -22.12
N ASP A 126 6.62 17.47 -21.91
CA ASP A 126 7.78 18.28 -21.63
C ASP A 126 8.47 17.88 -20.33
N ARG A 127 9.75 17.59 -20.42
CA ARG A 127 10.59 17.17 -19.30
C ARG A 127 10.59 18.19 -18.15
N ALA A 128 10.70 19.49 -18.46
CA ALA A 128 10.76 20.52 -17.44
C ALA A 128 9.46 20.57 -16.61
N SER A 129 8.31 20.35 -17.26
CA SER A 129 7.01 20.25 -16.59
C SER A 129 6.94 19.07 -15.60
N ILE A 130 7.46 17.89 -15.99
CA ILE A 130 7.52 16.72 -15.12
C ILE A 130 8.49 16.94 -13.95
N GLU A 131 9.66 17.52 -14.19
CA GLU A 131 10.63 17.83 -13.15
C GLU A 131 10.08 18.84 -12.12
N ALA A 132 9.35 19.85 -12.58
CA ALA A 132 8.65 20.79 -11.70
C ALA A 132 7.57 20.06 -10.85
N ALA A 133 6.81 19.15 -11.45
CA ALA A 133 5.82 18.35 -10.73
C ALA A 133 6.47 17.39 -9.72
N LEU A 134 7.59 16.76 -10.04
CA LEU A 134 8.37 15.93 -9.10
C LEU A 134 8.91 16.75 -7.93
N ALA A 135 9.41 17.97 -8.18
CA ALA A 135 9.88 18.87 -7.13
C ALA A 135 8.72 19.28 -6.18
N ALA A 136 7.55 19.59 -6.74
CA ALA A 136 6.34 19.88 -5.96
C ALA A 136 5.92 18.67 -5.13
N LEU A 137 5.93 17.47 -5.72
CA LEU A 137 5.59 16.22 -5.03
C LEU A 137 6.58 15.90 -3.90
N ALA A 138 7.87 16.14 -4.09
CA ALA A 138 8.88 15.97 -3.03
C ALA A 138 8.64 16.93 -1.86
N ARG A 139 8.22 18.17 -2.13
CA ARG A 139 7.94 19.19 -1.13
C ARG A 139 6.60 18.97 -0.42
N ASP A 140 5.52 18.75 -1.17
CA ASP A 140 4.14 18.78 -0.66
C ASP A 140 3.59 17.37 -0.40
N GLY A 141 4.20 16.34 -0.98
CA GLY A 141 3.69 14.97 -0.97
C GLY A 141 2.65 14.73 -2.06
N PHE A 142 2.09 13.53 -2.06
CA PHE A 142 1.04 13.10 -2.98
C PHE A 142 -0.20 12.63 -2.21
N PRO A 143 -1.41 12.69 -2.81
CA PRO A 143 -2.63 12.18 -2.21
C PRO A 143 -2.51 10.67 -1.93
N ASN A 144 -2.70 10.27 -0.67
CA ASN A 144 -2.42 8.91 -0.19
C ASN A 144 -3.58 7.94 -0.42
N HIS A 145 -4.07 7.86 -1.65
CA HIS A 145 -5.14 6.95 -2.02
C HIS A 145 -4.79 5.48 -1.75
N PHE A 146 -5.80 4.71 -1.38
CA PHE A 146 -5.71 3.27 -1.54
C PHE A 146 -5.79 2.95 -3.03
N GLY A 147 -4.79 2.24 -3.56
CA GLY A 147 -4.73 1.88 -4.97
C GLY A 147 -5.71 0.76 -5.35
N ASP A 148 -5.93 0.58 -6.66
CA ASP A 148 -6.90 -0.39 -7.22
C ASP A 148 -6.65 -1.83 -6.78
N GLN A 149 -5.40 -2.20 -6.50
CA GLN A 149 -5.07 -3.52 -5.94
C GLN A 149 -5.82 -3.83 -4.63
N ARG A 150 -6.20 -2.79 -3.85
CA ARG A 150 -6.98 -2.95 -2.64
C ARG A 150 -8.40 -3.38 -2.92
N PHE A 151 -8.95 -2.91 -4.02
CA PHE A 151 -10.35 -3.13 -4.38
C PHE A 151 -10.54 -4.41 -5.20
N GLY A 152 -9.55 -4.82 -6.03
CA GLY A 152 -9.71 -5.92 -6.97
C GLY A 152 -10.93 -5.70 -7.89
N HIS A 153 -11.19 -6.63 -8.79
CA HIS A 153 -12.27 -6.46 -9.77
C HIS A 153 -13.70 -6.55 -9.20
N THR A 154 -13.89 -7.25 -8.06
CA THR A 154 -15.24 -7.54 -7.52
C THR A 154 -15.39 -7.28 -6.02
N ASN A 155 -14.35 -6.76 -5.36
CA ASN A 155 -14.38 -6.64 -3.90
C ASN A 155 -15.34 -5.56 -3.42
N ARG A 156 -15.51 -4.45 -4.18
CA ARG A 156 -16.50 -3.42 -3.87
C ARG A 156 -17.91 -3.97 -3.89
N ASP A 157 -18.30 -4.69 -4.97
CA ASP A 157 -19.63 -5.27 -5.11
C ASP A 157 -19.90 -6.34 -4.04
N LYS A 158 -18.87 -7.15 -3.71
CA LYS A 158 -18.97 -8.13 -2.63
C LYS A 158 -19.18 -7.46 -1.28
N ALA A 159 -18.42 -6.40 -1.01
CA ALA A 159 -18.52 -5.65 0.23
C ALA A 159 -19.90 -4.99 0.36
N GLN A 160 -20.40 -4.37 -0.72
CA GLN A 160 -21.72 -3.75 -0.75
C GLN A 160 -22.85 -4.75 -0.46
N ARG A 161 -22.80 -5.97 -1.01
CA ARG A 161 -23.77 -7.04 -0.70
C ARG A 161 -23.79 -7.42 0.78
N TRP A 162 -22.67 -7.33 1.49
CA TRP A 162 -22.62 -7.57 2.94
C TRP A 162 -23.20 -6.39 3.73
N VAL A 163 -23.03 -5.16 3.27
CA VAL A 163 -23.71 -3.97 3.83
C VAL A 163 -25.22 -4.13 3.72
N GLU A 164 -25.76 -4.49 2.56
CA GLU A 164 -27.19 -4.71 2.32
C GLU A 164 -27.77 -5.80 3.20
N ARG A 165 -27.02 -6.86 3.47
CA ARG A 165 -27.42 -7.94 4.39
C ARG A 165 -27.37 -7.54 5.87
N GLY A 166 -26.67 -6.46 6.23
CA GLY A 166 -26.50 -6.02 7.62
C GLY A 166 -25.73 -7.00 8.51
N GLN A 167 -25.00 -7.96 7.93
CA GLN A 167 -24.31 -9.05 8.64
C GLN A 167 -22.84 -9.13 8.19
N LEU A 168 -21.97 -9.65 9.07
CA LEU A 168 -20.57 -9.95 8.74
C LEU A 168 -20.42 -11.32 8.07
N PRO A 169 -19.44 -11.47 7.14
CA PRO A 169 -19.00 -12.78 6.68
C PRO A 169 -18.60 -13.70 7.84
N LYS A 170 -18.92 -14.98 7.72
CA LYS A 170 -18.51 -15.97 8.73
C LYS A 170 -17.02 -16.24 8.72
N LYS A 171 -16.40 -16.28 7.52
CA LYS A 171 -14.97 -16.53 7.34
C LYS A 171 -14.17 -15.29 7.72
N HIS A 172 -13.14 -15.47 8.56
CA HIS A 172 -12.29 -14.38 9.06
C HIS A 172 -11.65 -13.55 7.94
N ASP A 173 -11.07 -14.21 6.93
CA ASP A 173 -10.37 -13.52 5.83
C ASP A 173 -11.34 -12.70 4.96
N GLU A 174 -12.53 -13.24 4.68
CA GLU A 174 -13.57 -12.53 3.94
C GLU A 174 -14.09 -11.32 4.73
N ARG A 175 -14.26 -11.47 6.05
CA ARG A 175 -14.62 -10.36 6.94
C ARG A 175 -13.59 -9.26 6.91
N ALA A 176 -12.30 -9.60 7.06
CA ALA A 176 -11.21 -8.64 7.01
C ALA A 176 -11.16 -7.90 5.66
N GLN A 177 -11.39 -8.62 4.56
CA GLN A 177 -11.43 -8.05 3.21
C GLN A 177 -12.61 -7.08 3.05
N VAL A 178 -13.82 -7.47 3.44
CA VAL A 178 -15.02 -6.61 3.35
C VAL A 178 -14.82 -5.31 4.13
N LEU A 179 -14.48 -5.40 5.41
CA LEU A 179 -14.27 -4.22 6.25
C LEU A 179 -13.16 -3.31 5.71
N SER A 180 -12.06 -3.90 5.26
CA SER A 180 -10.96 -3.11 4.72
C SER A 180 -11.27 -2.45 3.37
N THR A 181 -12.08 -3.09 2.53
CA THR A 181 -12.53 -2.52 1.25
C THR A 181 -13.44 -1.32 1.47
N LEU A 182 -14.46 -1.46 2.33
CA LEU A 182 -15.38 -0.36 2.66
C LEU A 182 -14.66 0.83 3.30
N ARG A 183 -13.72 0.57 4.22
CA ARG A 183 -12.91 1.63 4.86
C ARG A 183 -12.04 2.38 3.85
N ALA A 184 -11.41 1.65 2.93
CA ALA A 184 -10.57 2.24 1.90
C ALA A 184 -11.39 3.09 0.92
N ASP A 185 -12.59 2.63 0.57
CA ASP A 185 -13.50 3.34 -0.34
C ASP A 185 -13.99 4.65 0.28
N ALA A 186 -14.47 4.62 1.51
CA ALA A 186 -14.91 5.80 2.25
C ALA A 186 -13.75 6.79 2.50
N TYR A 187 -12.54 6.31 2.79
CA TYR A 187 -11.36 7.15 2.93
C TYR A 187 -10.99 7.84 1.61
N ASN A 188 -10.98 7.10 0.49
CA ASN A 188 -10.68 7.68 -0.82
C ASN A 188 -11.72 8.76 -1.18
N ALA A 189 -13.00 8.53 -0.91
CA ALA A 189 -14.05 9.53 -1.16
C ALA A 189 -13.85 10.83 -0.35
N GLN A 190 -13.42 10.75 0.91
CA GLN A 190 -13.06 11.93 1.70
C GLN A 190 -11.85 12.67 1.12
N LEU A 191 -10.83 11.91 0.69
CA LEU A 191 -9.63 12.46 0.08
C LEU A 191 -9.97 13.19 -1.23
N ASP A 192 -10.82 12.58 -2.07
CA ASP A 192 -11.29 13.17 -3.33
C ASP A 192 -12.11 14.45 -3.08
N ALA A 193 -12.95 14.47 -2.04
CA ALA A 193 -13.68 15.66 -1.66
C ALA A 193 -12.75 16.82 -1.25
N ARG A 194 -11.70 16.54 -0.47
CA ARG A 194 -10.69 17.55 -0.12
C ARG A 194 -9.85 18.02 -1.31
N LEU A 195 -9.56 17.13 -2.26
CA LEU A 195 -8.88 17.49 -3.51
C LEU A 195 -9.77 18.42 -4.35
N ALA A 196 -11.04 18.07 -4.52
CA ALA A 196 -12.00 18.87 -5.29
C ALA A 196 -12.21 20.27 -4.68
N ALA A 197 -12.19 20.37 -3.34
CA ALA A 197 -12.29 21.63 -2.60
C ALA A 197 -10.97 22.39 -2.48
N ALA A 198 -9.84 21.85 -3.00
CA ALA A 198 -8.49 22.39 -2.85
C ALA A 198 -8.05 22.56 -1.37
N THR A 199 -8.56 21.74 -0.46
CA THR A 199 -8.31 21.83 1.00
C THR A 199 -7.40 20.72 1.54
N LEU A 200 -6.72 19.99 0.66
CA LEU A 200 -5.87 18.87 1.05
C LEU A 200 -4.76 19.24 2.04
N HIS A 201 -4.24 20.45 1.95
CA HIS A 201 -3.17 20.98 2.80
C HIS A 201 -3.65 22.11 3.74
N THR A 202 -4.95 22.37 3.79
CA THR A 202 -5.52 23.48 4.59
C THR A 202 -6.09 22.91 5.89
N PRO A 203 -5.37 23.04 7.02
CA PRO A 203 -5.86 22.57 8.31
C PRO A 203 -7.03 23.41 8.80
N GLN A 204 -7.93 22.77 9.54
CA GLN A 204 -9.04 23.42 10.22
C GLN A 204 -9.09 22.97 11.69
N PRO A 205 -9.60 23.79 12.62
CA PRO A 205 -9.86 23.34 13.98
C PRO A 205 -10.74 22.08 13.99
N GLY A 206 -10.36 21.11 14.79
CA GLY A 206 -11.00 19.79 14.84
C GLY A 206 -10.37 18.73 13.94
N ASP A 207 -9.61 19.09 12.90
CA ASP A 207 -8.88 18.13 12.08
C ASP A 207 -7.93 17.25 12.92
N ARG A 208 -7.60 16.08 12.42
CA ARG A 208 -6.56 15.22 13.01
C ARG A 208 -5.23 15.45 12.30
N ALA A 209 -4.19 15.74 13.06
CA ALA A 209 -2.81 15.78 12.58
C ALA A 209 -2.13 14.46 12.87
N MET A 210 -1.72 13.75 11.81
CA MET A 210 -1.00 12.48 11.88
C MET A 210 0.51 12.74 11.98
N LEU A 211 1.20 12.13 12.95
CA LEU A 211 2.65 12.23 13.06
C LEU A 211 3.33 11.36 11.99
N ALA A 212 4.31 11.93 11.31
CA ALA A 212 5.05 11.24 10.25
C ALA A 212 5.65 9.91 10.73
N GLY A 213 5.45 8.86 9.93
CA GLY A 213 6.00 7.51 10.20
C GLY A 213 5.34 6.76 11.35
N SER A 214 4.22 7.25 11.90
CA SER A 214 3.47 6.58 12.96
C SER A 214 1.96 6.59 12.69
N ASN A 215 1.19 5.85 13.51
CA ASN A 215 -0.27 5.93 13.53
C ASN A 215 -0.79 6.89 14.61
N SER A 216 0.12 7.57 15.31
CA SER A 216 -0.24 8.54 16.35
C SER A 216 -0.78 9.82 15.72
N HIS A 217 -1.74 10.41 16.37
CA HIS A 217 -2.36 11.66 15.91
C HIS A 217 -2.84 12.49 17.10
N PHE A 218 -3.06 13.75 16.85
CA PHE A 218 -3.70 14.67 17.80
C PHE A 218 -4.76 15.52 17.10
N THR A 219 -5.65 16.13 17.87
CA THR A 219 -6.66 17.07 17.35
C THR A 219 -6.03 18.44 17.20
N ILE A 220 -6.26 19.11 16.08
CA ILE A 220 -5.89 20.49 15.84
C ILE A 220 -6.92 21.37 16.58
N GLU A 221 -6.52 22.04 17.65
CA GLU A 221 -7.39 22.95 18.40
C GLU A 221 -7.41 24.32 17.75
N ALA A 222 -6.25 24.81 17.31
CA ALA A 222 -6.09 26.08 16.62
C ALA A 222 -5.06 25.95 15.50
N VAL A 223 -5.22 26.77 14.46
CA VAL A 223 -4.25 26.86 13.36
C VAL A 223 -3.34 28.04 13.62
N ASP A 224 -2.10 27.76 14.03
CA ASP A 224 -1.06 28.72 14.31
C ASP A 224 0.17 28.50 13.41
N ASP A 225 1.14 29.41 13.49
CA ASP A 225 2.37 29.34 12.70
C ASP A 225 3.20 28.08 13.03
N ALA A 226 3.17 27.60 14.27
CA ALA A 226 3.89 26.40 14.69
C ALA A 226 3.30 25.15 14.03
N LEU A 227 1.98 25.04 13.99
CA LEU A 227 1.29 23.94 13.28
C LEU A 227 1.57 23.99 11.78
N LEU A 228 1.50 25.19 11.17
CA LEU A 228 1.77 25.37 9.73
C LEU A 228 3.23 25.01 9.41
N ALA A 229 4.19 25.38 10.25
CA ALA A 229 5.59 25.00 10.08
C ALA A 229 5.78 23.47 10.14
N ARG A 230 5.09 22.77 11.04
CA ARG A 230 5.11 21.31 11.15
C ARG A 230 4.50 20.63 9.92
N LEU A 231 3.41 21.15 9.39
CA LEU A 231 2.83 20.69 8.11
C LEU A 231 3.80 20.93 6.94
N ALA A 232 4.38 22.13 6.89
CA ALA A 232 5.32 22.50 5.83
C ALA A 232 6.60 21.66 5.87
N SER A 233 7.11 21.29 7.04
CA SER A 233 8.28 20.39 7.18
C SER A 233 7.94 18.92 6.90
N GLY A 234 6.66 18.52 6.92
CA GLY A 234 6.21 17.13 6.79
C GLY A 234 6.35 16.32 8.07
N ASP A 235 6.59 16.96 9.24
CA ASP A 235 6.54 16.33 10.55
C ASP A 235 5.15 15.78 10.87
N ILE A 236 4.13 16.46 10.37
CA ILE A 236 2.74 16.03 10.43
C ILE A 236 2.06 16.12 9.06
N ALA A 237 0.96 15.39 8.90
CA ALA A 237 0.05 15.48 7.77
C ALA A 237 -1.40 15.47 8.27
N LEU A 238 -2.34 16.07 7.54
CA LEU A 238 -3.75 15.98 7.87
C LEU A 238 -4.22 14.53 7.75
N GLY A 239 -5.10 14.10 8.66
CA GLY A 239 -5.65 12.76 8.73
C GLY A 239 -7.02 12.66 8.05
N GLY A 240 -7.20 11.65 7.21
CA GLY A 240 -8.51 11.20 6.75
C GLY A 240 -9.03 10.08 7.64
N TRP A 241 -10.33 10.07 7.84
CA TRP A 241 -10.98 9.09 8.70
C TRP A 241 -11.11 7.73 8.00
N LEU A 242 -10.73 6.68 8.71
CA LEU A 242 -11.03 5.30 8.36
C LEU A 242 -12.28 4.88 9.16
N PRO A 243 -13.49 4.85 8.56
CA PRO A 243 -14.72 4.69 9.29
C PRO A 243 -14.76 3.47 10.19
N GLY A 244 -15.41 3.63 11.33
CA GLY A 244 -15.63 2.64 12.35
C GLY A 244 -16.11 3.30 13.64
N LYS A 245 -16.24 2.52 14.70
CA LYS A 245 -16.66 3.02 16.01
C LYS A 245 -15.66 4.03 16.56
N GLU A 246 -16.11 5.24 16.81
CA GLU A 246 -15.31 6.33 17.36
C GLU A 246 -15.56 6.51 18.86
N LYS A 247 -14.51 6.96 19.56
CA LYS A 247 -14.56 7.30 20.98
C LYS A 247 -14.72 8.80 21.22
N ALA A 248 -14.49 9.61 20.20
CA ALA A 248 -14.56 11.07 20.26
C ALA A 248 -15.34 11.61 19.05
N PRO A 249 -15.86 12.82 19.12
CA PRO A 249 -16.56 13.45 17.99
C PRO A 249 -15.67 13.50 16.74
N LEU A 250 -16.31 13.32 15.58
CA LEU A 250 -15.65 13.47 14.29
C LEU A 250 -15.32 14.95 14.02
N PRO A 251 -14.24 15.24 13.30
CA PRO A 251 -13.94 16.57 12.81
C PRO A 251 -15.11 17.16 11.99
N PRO A 252 -15.35 18.48 12.06
CA PRO A 252 -16.43 19.12 11.28
C PRO A 252 -16.37 18.82 9.79
N VAL A 253 -15.17 18.77 9.21
CA VAL A 253 -14.97 18.44 7.79
C VAL A 253 -15.38 17.00 7.44
N VAL A 254 -15.17 16.04 8.35
CA VAL A 254 -15.60 14.64 8.15
C VAL A 254 -17.12 14.53 8.30
N THR A 255 -17.69 15.24 9.27
CA THR A 255 -19.15 15.32 9.46
C THR A 255 -19.83 15.91 8.22
N ALA A 256 -19.34 17.03 7.71
CA ALA A 256 -19.87 17.67 6.51
C ALA A 256 -19.75 16.75 5.26
N TRP A 257 -18.63 16.03 5.13
CA TRP A 257 -18.48 15.02 4.07
C TRP A 257 -19.52 13.91 4.21
N LEU A 258 -19.75 13.39 5.43
CA LEU A 258 -20.70 12.30 5.67
C LEU A 258 -22.15 12.74 5.41
N GLU A 259 -22.50 13.99 5.73
CA GLU A 259 -23.82 14.58 5.44
C GLU A 259 -24.06 14.73 3.93
N ALA A 260 -23.01 15.06 3.17
CA ALA A 260 -23.05 15.17 1.70
C ALA A 260 -22.92 13.82 0.97
N ALA A 261 -22.51 12.75 1.67
CA ALA A 261 -22.33 11.43 1.08
C ALA A 261 -23.67 10.82 0.62
N ASP A 262 -23.62 10.02 -0.45
CA ASP A 262 -24.78 9.31 -0.92
C ASP A 262 -25.27 8.23 0.06
N ALA A 263 -26.48 7.71 -0.18
CA ALA A 263 -27.09 6.70 0.68
C ALA A 263 -26.27 5.42 0.80
N THR A 264 -25.54 5.03 -0.25
CA THR A 264 -24.67 3.84 -0.27
C THR A 264 -23.46 4.03 0.63
N GLN A 265 -22.81 5.19 0.53
CA GLN A 265 -21.68 5.56 1.37
C GLN A 265 -22.10 5.66 2.85
N GLN A 266 -23.22 6.32 3.14
CA GLN A 266 -23.75 6.42 4.49
C GLN A 266 -24.10 5.04 5.08
N ALA A 267 -24.68 4.12 4.28
CA ALA A 267 -24.98 2.76 4.71
C ALA A 267 -23.69 1.98 5.03
N ALA A 268 -22.64 2.13 4.19
CA ALA A 268 -21.33 1.52 4.43
C ALA A 268 -20.69 2.04 5.73
N VAL A 269 -20.78 3.35 6.00
CA VAL A 269 -20.27 3.95 7.25
C VAL A 269 -21.01 3.38 8.46
N ARG A 270 -22.35 3.36 8.47
CA ARG A 270 -23.14 2.76 9.57
C ARG A 270 -22.79 1.27 9.80
N TYR A 271 -22.55 0.53 8.72
CA TYR A 271 -22.09 -0.85 8.81
C TYR A 271 -20.71 -0.96 9.47
N LEU A 272 -19.76 -0.10 9.09
CA LEU A 272 -18.42 -0.07 9.67
C LEU A 272 -18.43 0.33 11.14
N GLU A 273 -19.23 1.30 11.54
CA GLU A 273 -19.40 1.71 12.95
C GLU A 273 -19.90 0.56 13.85
N LYS A 274 -20.68 -0.35 13.29
CA LYS A 274 -21.16 -1.53 14.01
C LYS A 274 -20.09 -2.61 14.18
N TYR A 275 -19.17 -2.75 13.19
CA TYR A 275 -18.34 -3.94 13.08
C TYR A 275 -16.83 -3.70 13.10
N ALA A 276 -16.37 -2.47 13.08
CA ALA A 276 -14.95 -2.12 13.08
C ALA A 276 -14.67 -0.95 14.03
N ASP A 277 -13.47 -0.89 14.59
CA ASP A 277 -13.00 0.31 15.28
C ASP A 277 -12.58 1.37 14.26
N GLY A 278 -12.83 2.63 14.55
CA GLY A 278 -12.39 3.76 13.77
C GLY A 278 -10.87 3.92 13.78
N GLY A 279 -10.37 4.70 12.84
CA GLY A 279 -8.95 4.99 12.76
C GLY A 279 -8.65 6.15 11.82
N TRP A 280 -7.38 6.50 11.71
CA TRP A 280 -6.93 7.63 10.92
C TRP A 280 -5.78 7.24 10.00
N ARG A 281 -5.72 7.87 8.85
CA ARG A 281 -4.67 7.70 7.85
C ARG A 281 -4.29 9.05 7.27
N ALA A 282 -2.98 9.31 7.15
CA ALA A 282 -2.50 10.54 6.54
C ALA A 282 -3.06 10.73 5.12
N LEU A 283 -3.62 11.90 4.85
CA LEU A 283 -4.17 12.27 3.53
C LEU A 283 -3.08 12.46 2.48
N THR A 284 -1.89 12.86 2.92
CA THR A 284 -0.72 13.03 2.05
C THR A 284 0.47 12.23 2.56
N VAL A 285 1.32 11.81 1.65
CA VAL A 285 2.60 11.16 1.95
C VAL A 285 3.71 11.80 1.12
N ARG A 286 4.80 12.17 1.78
CA ARG A 286 6.02 12.60 1.11
C ARG A 286 6.91 11.39 0.85
N PRO A 287 7.36 11.17 -0.37
CA PRO A 287 8.40 10.18 -0.64
C PRO A 287 9.71 10.64 0.00
N ARG A 288 10.47 9.69 0.56
CA ARG A 288 11.83 9.93 1.02
C ARG A 288 12.81 9.61 -0.11
N ASP A 289 13.92 10.32 -0.14
CA ASP A 289 15.03 10.09 -1.07
C ASP A 289 14.59 10.02 -2.53
N LEU A 290 13.63 10.88 -2.92
CA LEU A 290 13.14 10.93 -4.29
C LEU A 290 14.26 11.38 -5.23
N GLN A 291 14.65 10.51 -6.12
CA GLN A 291 15.62 10.73 -7.17
C GLN A 291 15.01 10.41 -8.52
N HIS A 292 15.44 11.09 -9.56
CA HIS A 292 15.00 10.82 -10.92
C HIS A 292 16.15 10.94 -11.91
N HIS A 293 16.06 10.19 -13.01
CA HIS A 293 17.03 10.21 -14.09
C HIS A 293 16.32 9.91 -15.41
N TRP A 294 16.70 10.64 -16.44
CA TRP A 294 16.20 10.47 -17.80
C TRP A 294 17.28 9.82 -18.66
N PRO A 295 17.21 8.50 -18.95
CA PRO A 295 18.15 7.86 -19.87
C PRO A 295 17.94 8.32 -21.33
N ASP A 296 16.71 8.68 -21.69
CA ASP A 296 16.32 9.24 -22.98
C ASP A 296 15.13 10.21 -22.81
N THR A 297 14.57 10.73 -23.92
CA THR A 297 13.49 11.73 -23.90
C THR A 297 12.13 11.19 -23.46
N HIS A 298 11.91 9.86 -23.53
CA HIS A 298 10.63 9.23 -23.28
C HIS A 298 10.64 8.24 -22.10
N THR A 299 11.80 8.08 -21.47
CA THR A 299 11.98 7.14 -20.35
C THR A 299 12.43 7.88 -19.10
N LEU A 300 11.73 7.64 -17.99
CA LEU A 300 12.01 8.21 -16.67
C LEU A 300 12.28 7.11 -15.66
N HIS A 301 13.44 7.14 -15.04
CA HIS A 301 13.76 6.32 -13.88
C HIS A 301 13.46 7.12 -12.61
N LEU A 302 12.71 6.52 -11.68
CA LEU A 302 12.39 7.07 -10.37
C LEU A 302 12.88 6.12 -9.28
N ALA A 303 13.55 6.66 -8.27
CA ALA A 303 13.88 5.94 -7.04
C ALA A 303 13.34 6.73 -5.85
N PHE A 304 12.65 6.05 -4.92
CA PHE A 304 12.09 6.68 -3.73
C PHE A 304 11.71 5.64 -2.68
N THR A 305 11.49 6.11 -1.46
CA THR A 305 11.06 5.29 -0.33
C THR A 305 9.70 5.77 0.19
N LEU A 306 8.77 4.83 0.38
CA LEU A 306 7.46 5.09 0.98
C LEU A 306 7.27 4.30 2.28
N PRO A 307 6.51 4.84 3.24
CA PRO A 307 6.09 4.07 4.41
C PRO A 307 5.16 2.92 3.98
N ARG A 308 5.15 1.83 4.77
CA ARG A 308 4.21 0.73 4.54
C ARG A 308 2.78 1.23 4.45
N GLY A 309 1.99 0.60 3.60
CA GLY A 309 0.59 0.98 3.39
C GLY A 309 0.37 2.14 2.43
N SER A 310 1.44 2.79 1.94
CA SER A 310 1.39 3.74 0.82
C SER A 310 1.74 3.04 -0.49
N TYR A 311 1.15 3.50 -1.58
CA TYR A 311 1.21 2.84 -2.87
C TYR A 311 2.02 3.68 -3.86
N ALA A 312 3.03 3.06 -4.48
CA ALA A 312 3.80 3.71 -5.55
C ALA A 312 2.90 4.09 -6.73
N THR A 313 1.89 3.28 -7.04
CA THR A 313 0.92 3.57 -8.09
C THR A 313 0.09 4.83 -7.79
N ALA A 314 -0.22 5.13 -6.52
CA ALA A 314 -0.89 6.37 -6.13
C ALA A 314 0.01 7.60 -6.34
N LEU A 315 1.30 7.50 -5.99
CA LEU A 315 2.30 8.52 -6.28
C LEU A 315 2.38 8.77 -7.80
N LEU A 316 2.55 7.72 -8.58
CA LEU A 316 2.69 7.84 -10.03
C LEU A 316 1.41 8.37 -10.69
N ALA A 317 0.23 7.90 -10.26
CA ALA A 317 -1.07 8.39 -10.74
C ALA A 317 -1.34 9.86 -10.37
N SER A 318 -0.64 10.43 -9.37
CA SER A 318 -0.72 11.87 -9.11
C SER A 318 -0.04 12.71 -10.19
N LEU A 319 0.96 12.14 -10.88
CA LEU A 319 1.77 12.79 -11.91
C LEU A 319 1.36 12.43 -13.34
N PHE A 320 0.94 11.18 -13.57
CA PHE A 320 0.72 10.60 -14.90
C PHE A 320 -0.65 9.95 -15.04
N ASP A 321 -1.14 9.92 -16.29
CA ASP A 321 -2.17 8.99 -16.73
C ASP A 321 -1.47 7.66 -17.09
N LEU A 322 -1.60 6.67 -16.20
CA LEU A 322 -0.81 5.44 -16.26
C LEU A 322 -1.48 4.35 -17.09
N HIS A 323 -0.73 3.83 -18.05
CA HIS A 323 -1.05 2.56 -18.70
C HIS A 323 -0.25 1.42 -18.05
N ASP A 324 -0.91 0.53 -17.28
CA ASP A 324 -0.26 -0.66 -16.70
C ASP A 324 -0.22 -1.79 -17.72
N ALA A 325 0.94 -1.98 -18.38
CA ALA A 325 1.14 -2.99 -19.41
C ALA A 325 1.03 -4.43 -18.88
N SER A 326 1.17 -4.65 -17.55
CA SER A 326 1.01 -5.98 -16.94
C SER A 326 -0.45 -6.45 -16.92
N SER A 327 -1.42 -5.56 -17.05
CA SER A 327 -2.84 -5.90 -17.09
C SER A 327 -3.25 -6.60 -18.39
N ALA A 328 -2.55 -6.30 -19.49
CA ALA A 328 -2.76 -6.95 -20.80
C ALA A 328 -2.19 -8.38 -20.87
N ASN A 329 -1.24 -8.71 -20.00
CA ASN A 329 -0.54 -10.00 -19.94
C ASN A 329 -1.05 -10.94 -18.84
N SER A 330 -2.19 -10.66 -18.23
CA SER A 330 -2.82 -11.58 -17.28
C SER A 330 -3.52 -12.69 -18.09
N PRO A 331 -3.06 -13.94 -18.09
CA PRO A 331 -3.82 -15.05 -18.66
C PRO A 331 -5.09 -15.22 -17.80
N SER A 332 -6.23 -14.80 -18.31
CA SER A 332 -7.47 -15.47 -18.02
C SER A 332 -7.30 -16.89 -18.60
N ASP A 333 -7.38 -17.90 -17.74
CA ASP A 333 -7.31 -19.32 -18.03
C ASP A 333 -5.92 -19.99 -17.88
N ILE A 334 -5.72 -20.46 -16.66
CA ILE A 334 -4.98 -21.72 -16.50
C ILE A 334 -5.99 -22.81 -16.89
N PRO A 335 -5.80 -23.55 -17.99
CA PRO A 335 -6.61 -24.71 -18.26
C PRO A 335 -6.43 -25.70 -17.10
N SER A 336 -7.54 -26.15 -16.53
CA SER A 336 -7.59 -27.27 -15.59
C SER A 336 -6.79 -28.43 -16.18
N ARG A 337 -5.75 -28.85 -15.47
CA ARG A 337 -5.02 -30.07 -15.79
C ARG A 337 -6.00 -31.23 -15.98
N PRO A 338 -5.92 -32.04 -17.04
CA PRO A 338 -6.75 -33.21 -17.18
C PRO A 338 -6.52 -34.13 -15.98
N GLN A 339 -7.60 -34.51 -15.32
CA GLN A 339 -7.61 -35.62 -14.38
C GLN A 339 -7.26 -36.85 -15.19
N ASN A 340 -6.13 -37.47 -14.92
CA ASN A 340 -5.79 -38.80 -15.43
C ASN A 340 -6.56 -39.82 -14.59
N PRO A 341 -7.06 -40.90 -15.25
CA PRO A 341 -7.94 -41.93 -14.70
C PRO A 341 -7.32 -42.76 -13.58
#